data_3f4135e19c5db8d5ce11311840dd449c
#
_entry.id   3f4135e19c5db8d5ce11311840dd449c
#
_cell.length_a   1.000
_cell.length_b   1.000
_cell.length_c   1.000
_cell.angle_alpha   90.00
_cell.angle_beta   90.00
_cell.angle_gamma   90.00
#
_symmetry.space_group_name_H-M   'P 1'
#
loop_
_entity.id
_entity.type
_entity.pdbx_description
1 polymer ?
#
loop_
_entity_poly.entity_id
_entity_poly.type
_entity_poly.pdbx_seq_one_letter_code
_entity_poly.pdbx_strand_id
1 'polypeptide(L)'
;KIVTIIDRLNNRRKNKELDMAFIGDKVGLYDYNIKKDDITLKCYITDHFTWKIFKELYLDQTKNEDGKESNNDFFKRLFLSLYQNKDNETVKSLLMRTLTYIFSSMGVDAIVCGKNGKNKNSCLITIRSSKIDAQKQSRLHVSIDEAFSETDKNPEGEYDVQQWIIRGLKEEIGISNKNAKDIIPQFSDFSIITDNGEIGLCCTIKTEDIEELQFYPAQDKYLESEGFFIAEFPSLIKLYFKKICISPN
;
A
#
# COMPACT_ATOMS: atom_id res chain seq x y z
N LYS A 1 -26.23 5.97 5.79
CA LYS A 1 -25.11 5.61 4.87
C LYS A 1 -24.35 4.38 5.36
N ILE A 2 -23.77 4.37 6.57
CA ILE A 2 -22.98 3.20 7.08
C ILE A 2 -23.78 1.91 7.02
N VAL A 3 -25.03 1.88 7.51
CA VAL A 3 -25.91 0.70 7.47
C VAL A 3 -26.07 0.19 6.03
N THR A 4 -26.32 1.08 5.08
CA THR A 4 -26.47 0.74 3.66
C THR A 4 -25.18 0.14 3.07
N ILE A 5 -24.02 0.65 3.46
CA ILE A 5 -22.72 0.08 3.07
C ILE A 5 -22.55 -1.32 3.65
N ILE A 6 -22.83 -1.49 4.93
CA ILE A 6 -22.76 -2.81 5.61
C ILE A 6 -23.67 -3.84 4.93
N ASP A 7 -24.90 -3.48 4.63
CA ASP A 7 -25.86 -4.39 3.96
C ASP A 7 -25.37 -4.79 2.56
N ARG A 8 -24.84 -3.82 1.79
CA ARG A 8 -24.26 -4.07 0.47
C ARG A 8 -23.05 -5.01 0.57
N LEU A 9 -22.11 -4.76 1.47
CA LEU A 9 -20.92 -5.59 1.67
C LEU A 9 -21.28 -7.00 2.14
N ASN A 10 -22.25 -7.15 3.04
CA ASN A 10 -22.74 -8.44 3.46
C ASN A 10 -23.35 -9.24 2.29
N ASN A 11 -24.08 -8.58 1.40
CA ASN A 11 -24.61 -9.23 0.20
C ASN A 11 -23.51 -9.68 -0.76
N ARG A 12 -22.48 -8.86 -1.00
CA ARG A 12 -21.31 -9.22 -1.80
C ARG A 12 -20.56 -10.41 -1.19
N ARG A 13 -20.40 -10.44 0.14
CA ARG A 13 -19.79 -11.57 0.85
C ARG A 13 -20.61 -12.86 0.71
N LYS A 14 -21.93 -12.78 0.83
CA LYS A 14 -22.83 -13.92 0.59
C LYS A 14 -22.71 -14.45 -0.85
N ASN A 15 -22.52 -13.57 -1.82
CA ASN A 15 -22.31 -13.91 -3.22
C ASN A 15 -20.89 -14.41 -3.52
N LYS A 16 -20.02 -14.50 -2.51
CA LYS A 16 -18.62 -14.95 -2.63
C LYS A 16 -17.80 -14.13 -3.64
N GLU A 17 -18.03 -12.83 -3.71
CA GLU A 17 -17.19 -11.94 -4.52
C GLU A 17 -15.73 -12.00 -4.03
N LEU A 18 -14.78 -12.08 -4.96
CA LEU A 18 -13.38 -12.38 -4.68
C LEU A 18 -12.76 -11.39 -3.69
N ASP A 19 -13.04 -10.10 -3.85
CA ASP A 19 -12.52 -9.04 -2.97
C ASP A 19 -13.15 -9.04 -1.57
N MET A 20 -14.18 -9.86 -1.33
CA MET A 20 -14.83 -10.07 -0.04
C MET A 20 -14.50 -11.43 0.58
N ALA A 21 -13.75 -12.28 -0.13
CA ALA A 21 -13.33 -13.59 0.36
C ALA A 21 -12.23 -13.49 1.42
N PHE A 22 -11.42 -12.43 1.36
CA PHE A 22 -10.39 -12.16 2.36
C PHE A 22 -11.02 -11.62 3.65
N ILE A 23 -10.69 -12.24 4.77
CA ILE A 23 -11.20 -11.93 6.12
C ILE A 23 -10.06 -11.76 7.14
N GLY A 24 -8.83 -11.53 6.66
CA GLY A 24 -7.66 -11.38 7.52
C GLY A 24 -7.66 -10.09 8.33
N ASP A 25 -6.85 -10.08 9.36
CA ASP A 25 -6.58 -8.90 10.16
C ASP A 25 -5.83 -7.87 9.33
N LYS A 26 -6.04 -6.61 9.67
CA LYS A 26 -5.33 -5.48 9.11
C LYS A 26 -4.78 -4.62 10.24
N VAL A 27 -3.77 -3.85 9.92
CA VAL A 27 -3.19 -2.88 10.85
C VAL A 27 -3.52 -1.48 10.37
N GLY A 28 -4.19 -0.74 11.20
CA GLY A 28 -4.52 0.67 10.97
C GLY A 28 -3.55 1.59 11.69
N LEU A 29 -3.44 2.83 11.22
CA LEU A 29 -2.63 3.87 11.84
C LEU A 29 -3.47 4.73 12.80
N TYR A 30 -3.01 4.81 14.05
CA TYR A 30 -3.62 5.67 15.07
C TYR A 30 -2.92 7.03 15.17
N ASP A 31 -1.58 7.04 15.09
CA ASP A 31 -0.76 8.24 15.21
C ASP A 31 0.63 7.98 14.62
N TYR A 32 1.34 9.03 14.28
CA TYR A 32 2.72 8.93 13.80
C TYR A 32 3.58 10.08 14.29
N ASN A 33 4.88 9.82 14.40
CA ASN A 33 5.87 10.84 14.69
C ASN A 33 7.07 10.65 13.76
N ILE A 34 7.44 11.70 13.06
CA ILE A 34 8.60 11.71 12.16
C ILE A 34 9.64 12.64 12.76
N LYS A 35 10.81 12.10 13.11
CA LYS A 35 11.95 12.84 13.62
C LYS A 35 13.16 12.50 12.76
N LYS A 36 13.55 13.44 11.90
CA LYS A 36 14.77 13.34 11.08
C LYS A 36 14.87 12.00 10.32
N ASP A 37 15.47 10.99 10.97
CA ASP A 37 15.75 9.67 10.38
C ASP A 37 14.94 8.54 11.08
N ASP A 38 14.00 8.91 11.97
CA ASP A 38 13.20 7.97 12.73
C ASP A 38 11.71 8.21 12.50
N ILE A 39 10.98 7.12 12.21
CA ILE A 39 9.53 7.11 12.03
C ILE A 39 8.92 6.19 13.08
N THR A 40 8.20 6.77 14.02
CA THR A 40 7.43 6.00 15.00
C THR A 40 5.97 5.98 14.59
N LEU A 41 5.42 4.78 14.41
CA LEU A 41 4.01 4.56 14.07
C LEU A 41 3.29 3.95 15.26
N LYS A 42 2.15 4.53 15.64
CA LYS A 42 1.22 3.94 16.61
C LYS A 42 0.08 3.29 15.84
N CYS A 43 0.02 1.98 15.92
CA CYS A 43 -0.91 1.17 15.15
C CYS A 43 -1.99 0.55 16.02
N TYR A 44 -3.07 0.10 15.42
CA TYR A 44 -4.13 -0.68 16.05
C TYR A 44 -4.56 -1.83 15.13
N ILE A 45 -5.08 -2.90 15.73
CA ILE A 45 -5.58 -4.04 14.96
C ILE A 45 -7.02 -3.77 14.54
N THR A 46 -7.29 -4.06 13.29
CA THR A 46 -8.61 -4.01 12.67
C THR A 46 -8.79 -5.23 11.74
N ASP A 47 -9.81 -5.25 10.93
CA ASP A 47 -10.09 -6.34 10.01
C ASP A 47 -10.46 -5.81 8.61
N HIS A 48 -10.39 -6.71 7.62
CA HIS A 48 -10.66 -6.36 6.22
C HIS A 48 -12.09 -5.81 6.01
N PHE A 49 -13.07 -6.32 6.76
CA PHE A 49 -14.45 -5.87 6.60
C PHE A 49 -14.65 -4.46 7.11
N THR A 50 -14.09 -4.15 8.28
CA THR A 50 -14.06 -2.81 8.86
C THR A 50 -13.38 -1.83 7.90
N TRP A 51 -12.20 -2.19 7.37
CA TRP A 51 -11.50 -1.38 6.37
C TRP A 51 -12.38 -1.13 5.13
N LYS A 52 -13.06 -2.14 4.59
CA LYS A 52 -13.97 -1.99 3.44
C LYS A 52 -15.10 -1.00 3.72
N ILE A 53 -15.71 -1.05 4.91
CA ILE A 53 -16.78 -0.12 5.29
C ILE A 53 -16.26 1.33 5.22
N PHE A 54 -15.13 1.60 5.84
CA PHE A 54 -14.58 2.95 5.88
C PHE A 54 -14.01 3.40 4.53
N LYS A 55 -13.42 2.50 3.75
CA LYS A 55 -13.00 2.78 2.37
C LYS A 55 -14.18 3.18 1.49
N GLU A 56 -15.29 2.44 1.54
CA GLU A 56 -16.48 2.81 0.77
C GLU A 56 -17.14 4.09 1.27
N LEU A 57 -17.12 4.34 2.57
CA LEU A 57 -17.58 5.62 3.13
C LEU A 57 -16.72 6.78 2.63
N TYR A 58 -15.40 6.59 2.61
CA TYR A 58 -14.45 7.54 2.08
C TYR A 58 -14.68 7.84 0.58
N LEU A 59 -14.90 6.80 -0.22
CA LEU A 59 -15.09 6.91 -1.67
C LEU A 59 -16.48 7.43 -2.06
N ASP A 60 -17.41 7.57 -1.11
CA ASP A 60 -18.75 8.04 -1.38
C ASP A 60 -18.76 9.52 -1.84
N GLN A 61 -19.00 9.70 -3.12
CA GLN A 61 -19.12 11.02 -3.76
C GLN A 61 -20.52 11.61 -3.71
N THR A 62 -21.48 10.91 -3.08
CA THR A 62 -22.83 11.43 -2.91
C THR A 62 -22.81 12.65 -2.00
N LYS A 63 -23.28 13.77 -2.50
CA LYS A 63 -23.36 15.01 -1.72
C LYS A 63 -24.24 14.82 -0.49
N ASN A 64 -23.93 15.56 0.55
CA ASN A 64 -24.74 15.61 1.76
C ASN A 64 -26.13 16.19 1.45
N GLU A 65 -27.08 16.04 2.36
CA GLU A 65 -28.46 16.51 2.19
C GLU A 65 -28.57 18.01 1.85
N ASP A 66 -27.61 18.80 2.33
CA ASP A 66 -27.49 20.24 2.02
C ASP A 66 -26.85 20.51 0.65
N GLY A 67 -26.43 19.47 -0.10
CA GLY A 67 -25.86 19.56 -1.45
C GLY A 67 -24.46 20.20 -1.54
N LYS A 68 -23.80 20.47 -0.41
CA LYS A 68 -22.55 21.24 -0.38
C LYS A 68 -21.30 20.41 -0.54
N GLU A 69 -21.20 19.27 0.15
CA GLU A 69 -19.96 18.49 0.20
C GLU A 69 -20.24 16.99 0.20
N SER A 70 -19.46 16.21 -0.53
CA SER A 70 -19.45 14.76 -0.41
C SER A 70 -18.54 14.29 0.73
N ASN A 71 -18.67 13.02 1.15
CA ASN A 71 -17.73 12.45 2.14
C ASN A 71 -16.29 12.49 1.60
N ASN A 72 -16.09 12.18 0.32
CA ASN A 72 -14.76 12.21 -0.29
C ASN A 72 -14.13 13.61 -0.22
N ASP A 73 -14.87 14.68 -0.55
CA ASP A 73 -14.38 16.05 -0.46
C ASP A 73 -14.08 16.45 0.99
N PHE A 74 -14.93 16.04 1.92
CA PHE A 74 -14.72 16.26 3.35
C PHE A 74 -13.40 15.64 3.83
N PHE A 75 -13.14 14.36 3.52
CA PHE A 75 -11.92 13.70 3.93
C PHE A 75 -10.67 14.25 3.23
N LYS A 76 -10.75 14.58 1.93
CA LYS A 76 -9.65 15.25 1.22
C LYS A 76 -9.26 16.57 1.87
N ARG A 77 -10.23 17.34 2.31
CA ARG A 77 -10.00 18.58 3.06
C ARG A 77 -9.33 18.34 4.41
N LEU A 78 -9.73 17.28 5.12
CA LEU A 78 -9.05 16.88 6.37
C LEU A 78 -7.59 16.47 6.14
N PHE A 79 -7.29 15.73 5.08
CA PHE A 79 -5.91 15.37 4.72
C PHE A 79 -5.06 16.59 4.39
N LEU A 80 -5.60 17.51 3.62
CA LEU A 80 -4.91 18.79 3.35
C LEU A 80 -4.63 19.55 4.64
N SER A 81 -5.61 19.58 5.54
CA SER A 81 -5.46 20.22 6.86
C SER A 81 -4.40 19.52 7.72
N LEU A 82 -4.34 18.19 7.68
CA LEU A 82 -3.31 17.42 8.38
C LEU A 82 -1.91 17.76 7.84
N TYR A 83 -1.75 17.82 6.54
CA TYR A 83 -0.48 18.18 5.91
C TYR A 83 -0.05 19.61 6.27
N GLN A 84 -0.96 20.57 6.21
CA GLN A 84 -0.70 21.97 6.53
C GLN A 84 -0.33 22.20 8.01
N ASN A 85 -0.81 21.34 8.90
CA ASN A 85 -0.60 21.44 10.34
C ASN A 85 0.31 20.33 10.90
N LYS A 86 1.13 19.71 10.07
CA LYS A 86 2.00 18.59 10.47
C LYS A 86 2.93 18.90 11.64
N ASP A 87 3.34 20.16 11.77
CA ASP A 87 4.22 20.65 12.83
C ASP A 87 3.46 21.14 14.09
N ASN A 88 2.14 21.16 14.05
CA ASN A 88 1.29 21.51 15.19
C ASN A 88 0.72 20.24 15.83
N GLU A 89 1.39 19.73 16.85
CA GLU A 89 1.05 18.45 17.50
C GLU A 89 -0.41 18.38 18.00
N THR A 90 -0.96 19.48 18.51
CA THR A 90 -2.36 19.51 18.99
C THR A 90 -3.35 19.33 17.86
N VAL A 91 -3.18 20.09 16.76
CA VAL A 91 -4.06 20.02 15.59
C VAL A 91 -3.88 18.69 14.86
N LYS A 92 -2.62 18.23 14.70
CA LYS A 92 -2.31 16.94 14.12
C LYS A 92 -3.00 15.81 14.89
N SER A 93 -2.86 15.77 16.22
CA SER A 93 -3.47 14.73 17.05
C SER A 93 -5.00 14.72 16.94
N LEU A 94 -5.65 15.88 16.90
CA LEU A 94 -7.10 15.98 16.71
C LEU A 94 -7.53 15.42 15.34
N LEU A 95 -6.83 15.82 14.27
CA LEU A 95 -7.10 15.36 12.92
C LEU A 95 -6.85 13.85 12.77
N MET A 96 -5.77 13.32 13.35
CA MET A 96 -5.48 11.89 13.35
C MET A 96 -6.57 11.07 14.04
N ARG A 97 -7.08 11.52 15.18
CA ARG A 97 -8.22 10.86 15.86
C ARG A 97 -9.47 10.82 14.99
N THR A 98 -9.73 11.87 14.23
CA THR A 98 -10.87 11.94 13.30
C THR A 98 -10.68 10.98 12.13
N LEU A 99 -9.44 10.82 11.67
CA LEU A 99 -9.09 10.01 10.51
C LEU A 99 -8.77 8.54 10.86
N THR A 100 -8.67 8.19 12.14
CA THR A 100 -8.23 6.85 12.61
C THR A 100 -8.96 5.72 11.87
N TYR A 101 -10.29 5.80 11.75
CA TYR A 101 -11.07 4.74 11.11
C TYR A 101 -10.87 4.69 9.59
N ILE A 102 -10.56 5.83 8.96
CA ILE A 102 -10.21 5.86 7.53
C ILE A 102 -8.85 5.19 7.33
N PHE A 103 -7.91 5.41 8.24
CA PHE A 103 -6.58 4.81 8.23
C PHE A 103 -6.56 3.37 8.78
N SER A 104 -7.57 2.59 8.42
CA SER A 104 -7.73 1.21 8.89
C SER A 104 -6.97 0.18 8.05
N SER A 105 -6.13 0.60 7.12
CA SER A 105 -5.17 -0.25 6.41
C SER A 105 -3.91 0.55 6.11
N MET A 106 -2.79 0.02 6.55
CA MET A 106 -1.46 0.55 6.26
C MET A 106 -0.74 -0.42 5.33
N GLY A 107 -0.12 0.11 4.30
CA GLY A 107 0.60 -0.65 3.29
C GLY A 107 2.06 -0.22 3.15
N VAL A 108 2.86 -1.04 2.51
CA VAL A 108 4.21 -0.70 2.05
C VAL A 108 4.28 -0.78 0.54
N ASP A 109 4.74 0.30 -0.06
CA ASP A 109 5.14 0.35 -1.47
C ASP A 109 6.66 0.25 -1.52
N ALA A 110 7.19 -0.90 -1.90
CA ALA A 110 8.62 -1.11 -1.95
C ALA A 110 9.12 -1.42 -3.37
N ILE A 111 10.26 -0.83 -3.72
CA ILE A 111 10.93 -1.10 -4.98
C ILE A 111 12.30 -1.75 -4.73
N VAL A 112 12.52 -2.91 -5.33
CA VAL A 112 13.82 -3.59 -5.29
C VAL A 112 14.71 -3.00 -6.38
N CYS A 113 15.87 -2.48 -5.97
CA CYS A 113 16.85 -1.84 -6.85
C CYS A 113 18.22 -2.46 -6.70
N GLY A 114 18.94 -2.59 -7.79
CA GLY A 114 20.31 -3.13 -7.79
C GLY A 114 21.02 -2.89 -9.11
N LYS A 115 22.21 -3.46 -9.25
CA LYS A 115 22.87 -3.57 -10.53
C LYS A 115 22.30 -4.77 -11.29
N ASN A 116 22.32 -4.73 -12.60
CA ASN A 116 22.13 -5.92 -13.42
C ASN A 116 23.49 -6.46 -13.91
N GLY A 117 23.51 -7.64 -14.52
CA GLY A 117 24.72 -8.27 -15.03
C GLY A 117 25.53 -7.42 -16.02
N LYS A 118 24.98 -6.29 -16.49
CA LYS A 118 25.66 -5.27 -17.28
C LYS A 118 26.14 -4.07 -16.44
N ASN A 119 26.15 -4.21 -15.15
CA ASN A 119 26.50 -3.15 -14.16
C ASN A 119 25.67 -1.86 -14.26
N LYS A 120 24.44 -1.97 -14.76
CA LYS A 120 23.51 -0.84 -14.87
C LYS A 120 22.53 -0.82 -13.72
N ASN A 121 22.20 0.39 -13.24
CA ASN A 121 21.16 0.56 -12.23
C ASN A 121 19.81 0.09 -12.78
N SER A 122 19.21 -0.84 -12.10
CA SER A 122 17.96 -1.49 -12.49
C SER A 122 17.04 -1.65 -11.30
N CYS A 123 15.76 -1.84 -11.56
CA CYS A 123 14.79 -2.19 -10.54
C CYS A 123 13.83 -3.26 -11.05
N LEU A 124 13.25 -3.97 -10.08
CA LEU A 124 12.24 -4.99 -10.30
C LEU A 124 10.87 -4.34 -10.31
N ILE A 125 10.12 -4.56 -11.37
CA ILE A 125 8.78 -4.03 -11.57
C ILE A 125 7.82 -5.20 -11.72
N THR A 126 6.69 -5.14 -11.03
CA THR A 126 5.61 -6.12 -11.17
C THR A 126 4.55 -5.68 -12.18
N ILE A 127 3.81 -6.65 -12.69
CA ILE A 127 2.65 -6.43 -13.55
C ILE A 127 1.41 -6.84 -12.77
N ARG A 128 0.54 -5.89 -12.46
CA ARG A 128 -0.67 -6.12 -11.68
C ARG A 128 -1.62 -7.07 -12.39
N SER A 129 -2.15 -8.04 -11.66
CA SER A 129 -3.10 -9.02 -12.18
C SER A 129 -4.47 -8.41 -12.46
N SER A 130 -5.08 -8.84 -13.56
CA SER A 130 -6.46 -8.50 -13.90
C SER A 130 -7.51 -9.15 -12.99
N LYS A 131 -7.12 -10.16 -12.22
CA LYS A 131 -8.03 -10.95 -11.37
C LYS A 131 -8.55 -10.17 -10.18
N ILE A 132 -7.74 -9.26 -9.62
CA ILE A 132 -8.11 -8.46 -8.45
C ILE A 132 -8.88 -7.22 -8.86
N ASP A 133 -8.43 -6.53 -9.89
CA ASP A 133 -9.04 -5.30 -10.36
C ASP A 133 -8.89 -5.16 -11.88
N ALA A 134 -9.98 -5.44 -12.59
CA ALA A 134 -10.01 -5.34 -14.06
C ALA A 134 -9.63 -3.93 -14.57
N GLN A 135 -9.84 -2.88 -13.78
CA GLN A 135 -9.44 -1.51 -14.15
C GLN A 135 -7.94 -1.28 -14.01
N LYS A 136 -7.25 -2.11 -13.21
CA LYS A 136 -5.79 -2.04 -13.00
C LYS A 136 -5.02 -3.08 -13.81
N GLN A 137 -5.69 -3.78 -14.71
CA GLN A 137 -5.09 -4.82 -15.56
C GLN A 137 -3.84 -4.32 -16.27
N SER A 138 -2.79 -5.15 -16.26
CA SER A 138 -1.51 -4.91 -16.95
C SER A 138 -0.83 -3.58 -16.59
N ARG A 139 -1.15 -2.98 -15.45
CA ARG A 139 -0.42 -1.81 -14.97
C ARG A 139 0.90 -2.23 -14.34
N LEU A 140 1.93 -1.45 -14.65
CA LEU A 140 3.20 -1.56 -13.97
C LEU A 140 3.04 -1.08 -12.54
N HIS A 141 3.60 -1.85 -11.61
CA HIS A 141 3.55 -1.57 -10.18
C HIS A 141 4.93 -1.67 -9.55
N VAL A 142 5.07 -1.17 -8.35
CA VAL A 142 6.28 -1.38 -7.53
C VAL A 142 6.53 -2.87 -7.30
N SER A 143 7.69 -3.22 -6.77
CA SER A 143 8.03 -4.62 -6.55
C SER A 143 7.11 -5.29 -5.53
N ILE A 144 6.68 -4.53 -4.51
CA ILE A 144 5.80 -4.98 -3.43
C ILE A 144 4.78 -3.88 -3.14
N ASP A 145 3.50 -4.27 -3.04
CA ASP A 145 2.39 -3.44 -2.54
C ASP A 145 1.61 -4.27 -1.52
N GLU A 146 2.11 -4.31 -0.29
CA GLU A 146 1.66 -5.27 0.71
C GLU A 146 1.05 -4.57 1.93
N ALA A 147 -0.10 -5.05 2.39
CA ALA A 147 -0.72 -4.55 3.60
C ALA A 147 -0.03 -5.08 4.86
N PHE A 148 0.14 -4.24 5.88
CA PHE A 148 0.67 -4.66 7.16
C PHE A 148 -0.29 -5.62 7.87
N SER A 149 0.22 -6.72 8.40
CA SER A 149 -0.54 -7.81 9.02
C SER A 149 -0.11 -8.04 10.47
N GLU A 150 -0.99 -8.63 11.26
CA GLU A 150 -0.64 -9.05 12.63
C GLU A 150 0.47 -10.10 12.66
N THR A 151 0.70 -10.81 11.58
CA THR A 151 1.78 -11.81 11.47
C THR A 151 3.16 -11.22 11.28
N ASP A 152 3.28 -9.92 10.99
CA ASP A 152 4.55 -9.24 10.77
C ASP A 152 5.21 -8.86 12.10
N LYS A 153 5.54 -9.89 12.90
CA LYS A 153 6.18 -9.75 14.21
C LYS A 153 7.56 -10.39 14.21
N ASN A 154 8.47 -9.78 14.96
CA ASN A 154 9.75 -10.36 15.27
C ASN A 154 9.61 -11.54 16.26
N PRO A 155 10.68 -12.30 16.56
CA PRO A 155 10.63 -13.40 17.53
C PRO A 155 10.21 -12.97 18.94
N GLU A 156 10.39 -11.70 19.30
CA GLU A 156 10.00 -11.08 20.56
C GLU A 156 8.50 -10.72 20.61
N GLY A 157 7.78 -10.86 19.49
CA GLY A 157 6.37 -10.60 19.36
C GLY A 157 6.03 -9.12 19.09
N GLU A 158 7.03 -8.29 18.81
CA GLU A 158 6.86 -6.90 18.43
C GLU A 158 6.64 -6.78 16.93
N TYR A 159 5.85 -5.80 16.49
CA TYR A 159 5.69 -5.52 15.06
C TYR A 159 6.99 -5.05 14.44
N ASP A 160 7.34 -5.67 13.32
CA ASP A 160 8.61 -5.44 12.64
C ASP A 160 8.39 -5.19 11.15
N VAL A 161 8.75 -4.00 10.72
CA VAL A 161 8.63 -3.59 9.31
C VAL A 161 9.53 -4.43 8.40
N GLN A 162 10.65 -4.95 8.90
CA GLN A 162 11.51 -5.86 8.13
C GLN A 162 10.80 -7.19 7.86
N GLN A 163 10.11 -7.76 8.86
CA GLN A 163 9.30 -8.98 8.66
C GLN A 163 8.18 -8.76 7.66
N TRP A 164 7.51 -7.63 7.72
CA TRP A 164 6.51 -7.23 6.76
C TRP A 164 7.06 -7.23 5.32
N ILE A 165 8.19 -6.57 5.08
CA ILE A 165 8.83 -6.52 3.76
C ILE A 165 9.29 -7.91 3.31
N ILE A 166 9.87 -8.72 4.22
CA ILE A 166 10.27 -10.11 3.93
C ILE A 166 9.06 -10.94 3.49
N ARG A 167 7.92 -10.77 4.14
CA ARG A 167 6.68 -11.45 3.75
C ARG A 167 6.23 -11.01 2.36
N GLY A 168 6.12 -9.71 2.08
CA GLY A 168 5.73 -9.20 0.78
C GLY A 168 6.67 -9.66 -0.35
N LEU A 169 7.98 -9.67 -0.12
CA LEU A 169 8.96 -10.20 -1.07
C LEU A 169 8.71 -11.67 -1.42
N LYS A 170 8.30 -12.48 -0.45
CA LYS A 170 8.00 -13.90 -0.67
C LYS A 170 6.66 -14.11 -1.38
N GLU A 171 5.64 -13.40 -0.92
CA GLU A 171 4.26 -13.61 -1.37
C GLU A 171 4.06 -13.06 -2.78
N GLU A 172 4.52 -11.84 -3.06
CA GLU A 172 4.30 -11.21 -4.37
C GLU A 172 5.33 -11.59 -5.44
N ILE A 173 6.61 -11.66 -5.11
CA ILE A 173 7.67 -11.89 -6.10
C ILE A 173 8.46 -13.17 -5.91
N GLY A 174 8.25 -13.90 -4.82
CA GLY A 174 8.86 -15.20 -4.59
C GLY A 174 10.35 -15.17 -4.26
N ILE A 175 10.86 -14.11 -3.65
CA ILE A 175 12.26 -14.06 -3.21
C ILE A 175 12.47 -15.04 -2.04
N SER A 176 13.56 -15.81 -2.08
CA SER A 176 13.88 -16.79 -1.04
C SER A 176 14.19 -16.14 0.30
N ASN A 177 13.86 -16.83 1.40
CA ASN A 177 14.19 -16.40 2.77
C ASN A 177 15.69 -16.12 2.98
N LYS A 178 16.56 -16.83 2.28
CA LYS A 178 18.01 -16.63 2.40
C LYS A 178 18.40 -15.25 1.89
N ASN A 179 17.85 -14.82 0.76
CA ASN A 179 18.13 -13.51 0.17
C ASN A 179 17.37 -12.40 0.91
N ALA A 180 16.18 -12.71 1.46
CA ALA A 180 15.35 -11.73 2.16
C ALA A 180 15.92 -11.29 3.51
N LYS A 181 16.69 -12.14 4.20
CA LYS A 181 17.27 -11.81 5.52
C LYS A 181 18.36 -10.74 5.46
N ASP A 182 19.05 -10.62 4.33
CA ASP A 182 20.13 -9.64 4.14
C ASP A 182 19.60 -8.30 3.57
N ILE A 183 18.29 -8.21 3.40
CA ILE A 183 17.63 -7.03 2.85
C ILE A 183 17.39 -6.02 3.95
N ILE A 184 17.98 -4.83 3.80
CA ILE A 184 17.73 -3.69 4.67
C ILE A 184 16.90 -2.68 3.89
N PRO A 185 15.62 -2.49 4.26
CA PRO A 185 14.78 -1.49 3.61
C PRO A 185 15.26 -0.09 3.97
N GLN A 186 15.26 0.79 2.99
CA GLN A 186 15.50 2.21 3.18
C GLN A 186 14.18 2.95 2.99
N PHE A 187 13.60 3.41 4.07
CA PHE A 187 12.39 4.23 4.03
C PHE A 187 12.71 5.60 3.43
N SER A 188 11.95 5.97 2.42
CA SER A 188 12.10 7.25 1.73
C SER A 188 10.98 8.21 2.07
N ASP A 189 9.77 7.71 2.31
CA ASP A 189 8.61 8.57 2.48
C ASP A 189 7.47 7.86 3.22
N PHE A 190 6.58 8.68 3.79
CA PHE A 190 5.30 8.28 4.35
C PHE A 190 4.21 9.01 3.57
N SER A 191 3.35 8.29 2.89
CA SER A 191 2.36 8.85 1.98
C SER A 191 0.94 8.58 2.45
N ILE A 192 0.05 9.53 2.15
CA ILE A 192 -1.39 9.36 2.25
C ILE A 192 -1.95 9.52 0.85
N ILE A 193 -2.53 8.45 0.32
CA ILE A 193 -3.14 8.45 -1.01
C ILE A 193 -4.54 9.03 -0.88
N THR A 194 -4.69 10.30 -1.21
CA THR A 194 -5.94 11.06 -1.02
C THR A 194 -7.09 10.61 -1.92
N ASP A 195 -6.84 9.77 -2.92
CA ASP A 195 -7.89 9.26 -3.80
C ASP A 195 -8.61 8.03 -3.24
N ASN A 196 -7.99 7.30 -2.33
CA ASN A 196 -8.56 6.08 -1.75
C ASN A 196 -8.44 5.97 -0.22
N GLY A 197 -7.79 6.95 0.43
CA GLY A 197 -7.59 6.98 1.89
C GLY A 197 -6.59 5.94 2.39
N GLU A 198 -5.73 5.42 1.52
CA GLU A 198 -4.70 4.47 1.91
C GLU A 198 -3.45 5.18 2.45
N ILE A 199 -2.80 4.54 3.40
CA ILE A 199 -1.52 4.99 3.95
C ILE A 199 -0.45 4.05 3.48
N GLY A 200 0.64 4.60 2.95
CA GLY A 200 1.77 3.85 2.46
C GLY A 200 3.09 4.30 3.08
N LEU A 201 3.92 3.33 3.41
CA LEU A 201 5.34 3.53 3.62
C LEU A 201 6.06 3.26 2.30
N CYS A 202 6.72 4.28 1.75
CA CYS A 202 7.52 4.11 0.55
C CYS A 202 8.93 3.70 0.93
N CYS A 203 9.42 2.60 0.38
CA CYS A 203 10.78 2.18 0.64
C CYS A 203 11.53 1.68 -0.59
N THR A 204 12.84 1.76 -0.53
CA THR A 204 13.76 1.18 -1.51
C THR A 204 14.51 0.03 -0.86
N ILE A 205 14.53 -1.11 -1.52
CA ILE A 205 15.27 -2.28 -1.12
C ILE A 205 16.48 -2.39 -2.03
N LYS A 206 17.66 -2.27 -1.48
CA LYS A 206 18.91 -2.34 -2.26
C LYS A 206 19.49 -3.73 -2.26
N THR A 207 19.88 -4.21 -3.43
CA THR A 207 20.69 -5.42 -3.63
C THR A 207 21.93 -5.08 -4.47
N GLU A 208 23.00 -5.84 -4.33
CA GLU A 208 24.20 -5.65 -5.14
C GLU A 208 23.95 -6.02 -6.60
N ASP A 209 23.41 -7.21 -6.83
CA ASP A 209 22.98 -7.66 -8.16
C ASP A 209 21.54 -8.17 -8.12
N ILE A 210 20.68 -7.57 -8.92
CA ILE A 210 19.27 -7.92 -8.99
C ILE A 210 19.03 -9.21 -9.78
N GLU A 211 19.94 -9.61 -10.66
CA GLU A 211 19.85 -10.84 -11.43
C GLU A 211 20.28 -12.08 -10.62
N GLU A 212 21.06 -11.89 -9.55
CA GLU A 212 21.45 -12.97 -8.63
C GLU A 212 20.35 -13.34 -7.64
N LEU A 213 19.27 -12.56 -7.56
CA LEU A 213 18.14 -12.89 -6.70
C LEU A 213 17.48 -14.19 -7.16
N GLN A 214 17.37 -15.14 -6.23
CA GLN A 214 16.68 -16.41 -6.48
C GLN A 214 15.18 -16.24 -6.33
N PHE A 215 14.44 -16.47 -7.41
CA PHE A 215 13.00 -16.41 -7.44
C PHE A 215 12.39 -17.82 -7.41
N TYR A 216 11.40 -17.97 -6.54
CA TYR A 216 10.54 -19.14 -6.48
C TYR A 216 9.13 -18.76 -6.92
N PRO A 217 8.22 -19.70 -7.20
CA PRO A 217 6.83 -19.37 -7.43
C PRO A 217 6.30 -18.55 -6.24
N ALA A 218 5.87 -17.32 -6.51
CA ALA A 218 5.27 -16.46 -5.50
C ALA A 218 3.98 -17.10 -4.97
N GLN A 219 3.75 -17.00 -3.67
CA GLN A 219 2.59 -17.63 -3.03
C GLN A 219 1.28 -17.08 -3.60
N ASP A 220 1.22 -15.77 -3.84
CA ASP A 220 0.05 -15.06 -4.36
C ASP A 220 0.14 -14.71 -5.85
N LYS A 221 1.14 -15.27 -6.56
CA LYS A 221 1.47 -14.99 -7.96
C LYS A 221 0.27 -14.93 -8.91
N TYR A 222 -0.74 -15.76 -8.68
CA TYR A 222 -1.92 -15.83 -9.55
C TYR A 222 -3.04 -14.88 -9.15
N LEU A 223 -2.94 -14.25 -8.00
CA LEU A 223 -3.94 -13.31 -7.50
C LEU A 223 -3.51 -11.86 -7.74
N GLU A 224 -2.34 -11.45 -7.29
CA GLU A 224 -1.93 -10.05 -7.28
C GLU A 224 -1.03 -9.64 -8.43
N SER A 225 -0.15 -10.52 -8.89
CA SER A 225 0.81 -10.23 -9.95
C SER A 225 0.78 -11.27 -11.07
N GLU A 226 0.76 -10.82 -12.33
CA GLU A 226 0.91 -11.69 -13.51
C GLU A 226 2.38 -12.02 -13.80
N GLY A 227 3.31 -11.29 -13.19
CA GLY A 227 4.75 -11.48 -13.35
C GLY A 227 5.53 -10.22 -12.99
N PHE A 228 6.82 -10.30 -13.19
CA PHE A 228 7.74 -9.19 -12.98
C PHE A 228 8.82 -9.17 -14.08
N PHE A 229 9.51 -8.04 -14.21
CA PHE A 229 10.68 -7.88 -15.06
C PHE A 229 11.66 -6.90 -14.46
N ILE A 230 12.93 -7.01 -14.87
CA ILE A 230 13.98 -6.09 -14.47
C ILE A 230 14.06 -4.96 -15.50
N ALA A 231 13.93 -3.73 -15.03
CA ALA A 231 13.97 -2.54 -15.88
C ALA A 231 15.15 -1.65 -15.51
N GLU A 232 15.92 -1.23 -16.53
CA GLU A 232 16.97 -0.22 -16.35
C GLU A 232 16.34 1.16 -16.06
N PHE A 233 16.88 1.92 -15.11
CA PHE A 233 16.36 3.23 -14.70
C PHE A 233 16.04 4.19 -15.85
N PRO A 234 16.91 4.39 -16.86
CA PRO A 234 16.59 5.27 -17.98
C PRO A 234 15.38 4.81 -18.80
N SER A 235 15.15 3.49 -18.85
CA SER A 235 14.00 2.91 -19.57
C SER A 235 12.70 3.12 -18.82
N LEU A 236 12.71 3.07 -17.50
CA LEU A 236 11.56 3.37 -16.66
C LEU A 236 11.10 4.81 -16.81
N ILE A 237 12.04 5.76 -16.82
CA ILE A 237 11.73 7.17 -17.03
C ILE A 237 11.04 7.35 -18.39
N LYS A 238 11.57 6.72 -19.45
CA LYS A 238 10.97 6.76 -20.79
C LYS A 238 9.56 6.15 -20.82
N LEU A 239 9.33 5.04 -20.10
CA LEU A 239 8.01 4.41 -20.01
C LEU A 239 7.02 5.30 -19.27
N TYR A 240 7.44 5.93 -18.18
CA TYR A 240 6.61 6.85 -17.39
C TYR A 240 6.20 8.06 -18.23
N PHE A 241 7.15 8.76 -18.85
CA PHE A 241 6.86 9.92 -19.71
C PHE A 241 6.04 9.55 -20.95
N LYS A 242 6.28 8.39 -21.56
CA LYS A 242 5.49 7.92 -22.70
C LYS A 242 4.02 7.69 -22.31
N LYS A 243 3.75 7.24 -21.09
CA LYS A 243 2.40 7.04 -20.59
C LYS A 243 1.68 8.37 -20.26
N ILE A 244 2.40 9.36 -19.77
CA ILE A 244 1.87 10.71 -19.51
C ILE A 244 1.54 11.43 -20.84
N CYS A 245 2.37 11.22 -21.89
CA CYS A 245 2.15 11.86 -23.20
C CYS A 245 1.10 11.17 -24.08
N ILE A 246 0.58 9.98 -23.69
CA ILE A 246 -0.40 9.20 -24.47
C ILE A 246 -1.80 9.26 -23.85
N SER A 247 -2.04 10.07 -22.82
CA SER A 247 -3.40 10.34 -22.38
C SER A 247 -4.03 11.33 -23.37
N PRO A 248 -4.85 10.90 -24.33
CA PRO A 248 -5.63 11.82 -25.13
C PRO A 248 -6.76 12.37 -24.25
N ASN A 249 -7.04 13.63 -24.43
CA ASN A 249 -8.16 14.41 -23.90
C ASN A 249 -9.47 13.63 -23.77
#